data_57bf257c429428d0b5ed4678e727bbd4
#
_entry.id   57bf257c429428d0b5ed4678e727bbd4
#
_cell.length_a   1.000
_cell.length_b   1.000
_cell.length_c   1.000
_cell.angle_alpha   90.00
_cell.angle_beta   90.00
_cell.angle_gamma   90.00
#
_symmetry.space_group_name_H-M   'P 1'
#
loop_
_entity.id
_entity.type
_entity.pdbx_description
1 polymer ?
#
loop_
_entity_poly.entity_id
_entity_poly.type
_entity_poly.pdbx_seq_one_letter_code
_entity_poly.pdbx_strand_id
1 'polypeptide(L)'
;WRPAIALGSAVAVPRGALLLTFKGMRNARRIPAVRDVEVPIAGLPPALQGFTIVQLSDVHVGPTIRAGWLRAVVDRVNALQADVVAITGDLVDGSVRDLAAQVAPLAGLASRHGSFFVTGNHEYYSGADAWVAELRRLGLRVLLNEHVLLGHDGAVLALAGVTDYGAHHFDHRHRSDPNAAIAGASAQAAVRVLLAHQPRSALAAAGA
;
A
#
# COMPACT_ATOMS: atom_id res chain seq x y z
N TRP A 1 34.08 42.14 -10.23
CA TRP A 1 33.56 41.16 -9.23
C TRP A 1 32.19 40.57 -9.61
N ARG A 2 31.24 41.37 -10.16
CA ARG A 2 29.93 40.88 -10.57
C ARG A 2 29.91 39.83 -11.67
N PRO A 3 30.70 39.95 -12.78
CA PRO A 3 30.66 38.94 -13.85
C PRO A 3 31.18 37.56 -13.44
N ALA A 4 32.21 37.50 -12.58
CA ALA A 4 32.75 36.20 -12.12
C ALA A 4 31.78 35.44 -11.19
N ILE A 5 31.04 36.17 -10.33
CA ILE A 5 30.01 35.59 -9.49
C ILE A 5 28.83 35.11 -10.34
N ALA A 6 28.41 35.88 -11.34
CA ALA A 6 27.34 35.49 -12.25
C ALA A 6 27.70 34.23 -13.08
N LEU A 7 28.93 34.15 -13.57
CA LEU A 7 29.40 32.97 -14.31
C LEU A 7 29.55 31.75 -13.38
N GLY A 8 30.06 31.96 -12.16
CA GLY A 8 30.17 30.90 -11.16
C GLY A 8 28.80 30.31 -10.79
N SER A 9 27.77 31.14 -10.54
CA SER A 9 26.44 30.69 -10.25
C SER A 9 25.74 30.04 -11.44
N ALA A 10 25.94 30.57 -12.66
CA ALA A 10 25.37 30.00 -13.88
C ALA A 10 25.86 28.57 -14.17
N VAL A 11 27.03 28.19 -13.69
CA VAL A 11 27.59 26.84 -13.82
C VAL A 11 27.26 25.98 -12.59
N ALA A 12 27.32 26.54 -11.37
CA ALA A 12 27.12 25.80 -10.13
C ALA A 12 25.67 25.34 -9.97
N VAL A 13 24.70 26.17 -10.34
CA VAL A 13 23.26 25.84 -10.19
C VAL A 13 22.86 24.63 -11.05
N PRO A 14 23.11 24.59 -12.37
CA PRO A 14 22.75 23.41 -13.17
C PRO A 14 23.53 22.16 -12.76
N ARG A 15 24.80 22.28 -12.39
CA ARG A 15 25.57 21.12 -11.85
C ARG A 15 24.97 20.59 -10.55
N GLY A 16 24.62 21.48 -9.62
CA GLY A 16 23.96 21.10 -8.37
C GLY A 16 22.60 20.43 -8.62
N ALA A 17 21.79 20.99 -9.50
CA ALA A 17 20.51 20.43 -9.90
C ALA A 17 20.67 19.02 -10.50
N LEU A 18 21.59 18.82 -11.43
CA LEU A 18 21.87 17.52 -12.04
C LEU A 18 22.33 16.48 -11.02
N LEU A 19 23.21 16.84 -10.09
CA LEU A 19 23.69 15.94 -9.03
C LEU A 19 22.54 15.53 -8.08
N LEU A 20 21.70 16.49 -7.69
CA LEU A 20 20.56 16.23 -6.83
C LEU A 20 19.51 15.37 -7.54
N THR A 21 19.23 15.65 -8.81
CA THR A 21 18.32 14.84 -9.63
C THR A 21 18.83 13.41 -9.77
N PHE A 22 20.11 13.23 -10.11
CA PHE A 22 20.72 11.91 -10.24
C PHE A 22 20.67 11.13 -8.90
N LYS A 23 21.01 11.80 -7.79
CA LYS A 23 20.91 11.22 -6.45
C LYS A 23 19.46 10.84 -6.10
N GLY A 24 18.49 11.72 -6.41
CA GLY A 24 17.06 11.47 -6.22
C GLY A 24 16.58 10.25 -7.01
N MET A 25 16.90 10.19 -8.32
CA MET A 25 16.55 9.05 -9.18
C MET A 25 17.17 7.73 -8.67
N ARG A 26 18.42 7.77 -8.22
CA ARG A 26 19.08 6.58 -7.65
C ARG A 26 18.40 6.14 -6.36
N ASN A 27 18.03 7.07 -5.50
CA ASN A 27 17.33 6.76 -4.25
C ASN A 27 15.93 6.20 -4.48
N ALA A 28 15.17 6.77 -5.40
CA ALA A 28 13.83 6.29 -5.77
C ALA A 28 13.81 4.86 -6.33
N ARG A 29 14.92 4.42 -6.92
CA ARG A 29 15.08 3.06 -7.49
C ARG A 29 15.72 2.04 -6.52
N ARG A 30 16.06 2.45 -5.30
CA ARG A 30 16.57 1.50 -4.30
C ARG A 30 15.42 0.63 -3.78
N ILE A 31 15.74 -0.61 -3.47
CA ILE A 31 14.82 -1.46 -2.71
C ILE A 31 14.62 -0.82 -1.33
N PRO A 32 13.38 -0.61 -0.88
CA PRO A 32 13.10 0.03 0.41
C PRO A 32 13.73 -0.73 1.58
N ALA A 33 14.17 0.02 2.58
CA ALA A 33 14.52 -0.58 3.86
C ALA A 33 13.25 -0.99 4.61
N VAL A 34 13.31 -2.13 5.26
CA VAL A 34 12.27 -2.54 6.21
C VAL A 34 12.35 -1.65 7.44
N ARG A 35 11.21 -1.21 7.93
CA ARG A 35 11.05 -0.50 9.19
C ARG A 35 10.12 -1.29 10.08
N ASP A 36 10.62 -1.68 11.23
CA ASP A 36 9.82 -2.36 12.24
C ASP A 36 9.11 -1.31 13.11
N VAL A 37 7.81 -1.51 13.28
CA VAL A 37 6.96 -0.68 14.14
C VAL A 37 6.18 -1.60 15.07
N GLU A 38 6.41 -1.45 16.36
CA GLU A 38 5.61 -2.16 17.37
C GLU A 38 4.34 -1.36 17.69
N VAL A 39 3.20 -2.04 17.64
CA VAL A 39 1.89 -1.45 17.97
C VAL A 39 1.38 -2.12 19.25
N PRO A 40 1.52 -1.48 20.41
CA PRO A 40 1.01 -2.03 21.66
C PRO A 40 -0.53 -1.96 21.67
N ILE A 41 -1.17 -3.12 21.89
CA ILE A 41 -2.63 -3.21 21.98
C ILE A 41 -2.97 -3.76 23.38
N ALA A 42 -3.69 -2.96 24.17
CA ALA A 42 -4.12 -3.37 25.50
C ALA A 42 -5.08 -4.57 25.40
N GLY A 43 -4.85 -5.59 26.20
CA GLY A 43 -5.70 -6.79 26.22
C GLY A 43 -5.56 -7.69 24.97
N LEU A 44 -4.49 -7.54 24.20
CA LEU A 44 -4.22 -8.41 23.04
C LEU A 44 -4.14 -9.88 23.50
N PRO A 45 -4.93 -10.80 22.89
CA PRO A 45 -4.83 -12.22 23.20
C PRO A 45 -3.42 -12.77 23.00
N PRO A 46 -2.95 -13.71 23.83
CA PRO A 46 -1.64 -14.33 23.66
C PRO A 46 -1.40 -14.91 22.26
N ALA A 47 -2.45 -15.45 21.63
CA ALA A 47 -2.39 -16.00 20.28
C ALA A 47 -2.06 -14.96 19.20
N LEU A 48 -2.30 -13.68 19.45
CA LEU A 48 -1.97 -12.58 18.52
C LEU A 48 -0.68 -11.83 18.89
N GLN A 49 0.01 -12.23 19.96
CA GLN A 49 1.30 -11.65 20.29
C GLN A 49 2.32 -11.98 19.20
N GLY A 50 2.99 -10.95 18.69
CA GLY A 50 3.93 -11.11 17.58
C GLY A 50 3.30 -11.29 16.20
N PHE A 51 1.97 -11.14 16.05
CA PHE A 51 1.31 -11.12 14.74
C PHE A 51 1.90 -10.00 13.87
N THR A 52 2.31 -10.35 12.66
CA THR A 52 3.05 -9.44 11.78
C THR A 52 2.26 -9.08 10.54
N ILE A 53 2.25 -7.78 10.23
CA ILE A 53 1.69 -7.24 8.99
C ILE A 53 2.80 -6.51 8.23
N VAL A 54 3.16 -7.00 7.05
CA VAL A 54 4.03 -6.23 6.15
C VAL A 54 3.18 -5.30 5.32
N GLN A 55 3.42 -4.00 5.44
CA GLN A 55 2.73 -2.98 4.67
C GLN A 55 3.59 -2.49 3.51
N LEU A 56 2.99 -2.42 2.32
CA LEU A 56 3.48 -1.71 1.16
C LEU A 56 2.50 -0.57 0.85
N SER A 57 3.02 0.63 0.55
CA SER A 57 2.20 1.79 0.16
C SER A 57 2.95 2.62 -0.87
N ASP A 58 2.22 3.33 -1.73
CA ASP A 58 2.78 4.34 -2.62
C ASP A 58 3.92 3.78 -3.51
N VAL A 59 3.69 2.62 -4.11
CA VAL A 59 4.67 1.93 -4.96
C VAL A 59 4.84 2.63 -6.30
N HIS A 60 3.74 3.14 -6.87
CA HIS A 60 3.71 3.89 -8.13
C HIS A 60 4.42 3.17 -9.27
N VAL A 61 4.00 1.93 -9.54
CA VAL A 61 4.47 1.18 -10.72
C VAL A 61 4.12 1.96 -11.98
N GLY A 62 5.14 2.28 -12.77
CA GLY A 62 4.99 3.16 -13.92
C GLY A 62 6.25 3.15 -14.80
N PRO A 63 6.56 4.24 -15.49
CA PRO A 63 7.72 4.28 -16.40
C PRO A 63 9.06 4.04 -15.70
N THR A 64 9.19 4.39 -14.42
CA THR A 64 10.45 4.34 -13.65
C THR A 64 10.54 3.12 -12.72
N ILE A 65 9.44 2.70 -12.13
CA ILE A 65 9.32 1.53 -11.22
C ILE A 65 8.67 0.41 -12.01
N ARG A 66 9.40 -0.66 -12.27
CA ARG A 66 8.99 -1.74 -13.18
C ARG A 66 9.09 -3.11 -12.51
N ALA A 67 8.65 -4.14 -13.24
CA ALA A 67 8.56 -5.53 -12.78
C ALA A 67 9.84 -6.05 -12.10
N GLY A 68 11.02 -5.70 -12.59
CA GLY A 68 12.29 -6.14 -11.99
C GLY A 68 12.50 -5.59 -10.58
N TRP A 69 12.17 -4.32 -10.36
CA TRP A 69 12.20 -3.70 -9.05
C TRP A 69 11.12 -4.30 -8.14
N LEU A 70 9.90 -4.42 -8.66
CA LEU A 70 8.78 -4.98 -7.89
C LEU A 70 9.03 -6.42 -7.47
N ARG A 71 9.66 -7.24 -8.34
CA ARG A 71 10.08 -8.61 -7.99
C ARG A 71 11.04 -8.63 -6.81
N ALA A 72 12.05 -7.77 -6.82
CA ALA A 72 12.98 -7.67 -5.70
C ALA A 72 12.30 -7.20 -4.39
N VAL A 73 11.25 -6.36 -4.47
CA VAL A 73 10.41 -6.00 -3.32
C VAL A 73 9.61 -7.22 -2.85
N VAL A 74 8.97 -7.95 -3.74
CA VAL A 74 8.23 -9.18 -3.41
C VAL A 74 9.14 -10.21 -2.73
N ASP A 75 10.34 -10.44 -3.28
CA ASP A 75 11.32 -11.34 -2.67
C ASP A 75 11.70 -10.89 -1.25
N ARG A 76 11.88 -9.57 -1.08
CA ARG A 76 12.19 -8.98 0.24
C ARG A 76 11.03 -9.15 1.22
N VAL A 77 9.78 -8.93 0.79
CA VAL A 77 8.56 -9.12 1.59
C VAL A 77 8.43 -10.58 2.01
N ASN A 78 8.57 -11.51 1.08
CA ASN A 78 8.45 -12.95 1.35
C ASN A 78 9.52 -13.43 2.37
N ALA A 79 10.71 -12.86 2.32
CA ALA A 79 11.77 -13.16 3.29
C ALA A 79 11.42 -12.76 4.74
N LEU A 80 10.45 -11.86 4.95
CA LEU A 80 9.96 -11.47 6.28
C LEU A 80 8.99 -12.48 6.88
N GLN A 81 8.46 -13.42 6.10
CA GLN A 81 7.54 -14.48 6.54
C GLN A 81 6.35 -13.94 7.36
N ALA A 82 5.76 -12.83 6.93
CA ALA A 82 4.67 -12.16 7.63
C ALA A 82 3.40 -13.01 7.70
N ASP A 83 2.56 -12.72 8.71
CA ASP A 83 1.22 -13.31 8.78
C ASP A 83 0.28 -12.73 7.73
N VAL A 84 0.41 -11.44 7.44
CA VAL A 84 -0.38 -10.72 6.44
C VAL A 84 0.53 -9.81 5.61
N VAL A 85 0.27 -9.71 4.31
CA VAL A 85 0.77 -8.62 3.47
C VAL A 85 -0.38 -7.67 3.16
N ALA A 86 -0.20 -6.38 3.42
CA ALA A 86 -1.16 -5.32 3.16
C ALA A 86 -0.59 -4.31 2.17
N ILE A 87 -1.27 -4.10 1.04
CA ILE A 87 -0.93 -3.04 0.08
C ILE A 87 -1.99 -1.94 0.24
N THR A 88 -1.56 -0.78 0.71
CA THR A 88 -2.46 0.29 1.13
C THR A 88 -2.59 1.43 0.10
N GLY A 89 -2.75 1.06 -1.17
CA GLY A 89 -3.07 1.98 -2.26
C GLY A 89 -1.87 2.61 -2.95
N ASP A 90 -2.16 3.37 -3.98
CA ASP A 90 -1.22 4.05 -4.87
C ASP A 90 -0.13 3.10 -5.42
N LEU A 91 -0.62 1.96 -5.91
CA LEU A 91 0.23 0.92 -6.47
C LEU A 91 0.69 1.27 -7.88
N VAL A 92 -0.11 2.01 -8.66
CA VAL A 92 0.08 2.16 -10.11
C VAL A 92 -0.15 3.58 -10.62
N ASP A 93 0.63 3.96 -11.64
CA ASP A 93 0.55 5.24 -12.37
C ASP A 93 0.22 5.02 -13.85
N GLY A 94 -0.80 4.23 -14.15
CA GLY A 94 -1.25 3.99 -15.52
C GLY A 94 -2.23 2.83 -15.64
N SER A 95 -2.72 2.61 -16.85
CA SER A 95 -3.78 1.63 -17.10
C SER A 95 -3.31 0.17 -16.95
N VAL A 96 -4.25 -0.75 -16.69
CA VAL A 96 -3.99 -2.20 -16.72
C VAL A 96 -3.38 -2.62 -18.06
N ARG A 97 -3.86 -2.05 -19.16
CA ARG A 97 -3.35 -2.35 -20.51
C ARG A 97 -1.84 -2.14 -20.60
N ASP A 98 -1.33 -1.10 -19.95
CA ASP A 98 0.07 -0.68 -20.07
C ASP A 98 0.95 -1.32 -18.98
N LEU A 99 0.38 -1.61 -17.80
CA LEU A 99 1.15 -1.98 -16.62
C LEU A 99 0.87 -3.37 -16.05
N ALA A 100 -0.09 -4.16 -16.59
CA ALA A 100 -0.38 -5.50 -16.07
C ALA A 100 0.87 -6.39 -15.98
N ALA A 101 1.73 -6.38 -17.00
CA ALA A 101 2.98 -7.14 -17.01
C ALA A 101 3.99 -6.63 -15.95
N GLN A 102 3.91 -5.34 -15.59
CA GLN A 102 4.81 -4.73 -14.61
C GLN A 102 4.40 -5.07 -13.17
N VAL A 103 3.11 -5.27 -12.89
CA VAL A 103 2.59 -5.66 -11.58
C VAL A 103 2.49 -7.17 -11.38
N ALA A 104 2.67 -7.97 -12.43
CA ALA A 104 2.61 -9.42 -12.39
C ALA A 104 3.46 -10.08 -11.27
N PRO A 105 4.62 -9.53 -10.84
CA PRO A 105 5.37 -10.08 -9.72
C PRO A 105 4.58 -10.19 -8.40
N LEU A 106 3.52 -9.39 -8.21
CA LEU A 106 2.68 -9.45 -7.00
C LEU A 106 2.00 -10.80 -6.81
N ALA A 107 1.77 -11.56 -7.89
CA ALA A 107 1.27 -12.94 -7.78
C ALA A 107 2.21 -13.87 -6.99
N GLY A 108 3.47 -13.47 -6.81
CA GLY A 108 4.46 -14.20 -6.00
C GLY A 108 4.47 -13.83 -4.52
N LEU A 109 3.63 -12.90 -4.07
CA LEU A 109 3.52 -12.58 -2.64
C LEU A 109 3.04 -13.78 -1.84
N ALA A 110 3.71 -14.05 -0.73
CA ALA A 110 3.41 -15.15 0.17
C ALA A 110 3.34 -14.67 1.62
N SER A 111 2.28 -15.04 2.32
CA SER A 111 2.12 -14.82 3.76
C SER A 111 1.14 -15.86 4.32
N ARG A 112 1.09 -16.02 5.63
CA ARG A 112 0.26 -17.04 6.30
C ARG A 112 -1.23 -16.90 5.98
N HIS A 113 -1.75 -15.67 5.95
CA HIS A 113 -3.17 -15.37 5.74
C HIS A 113 -3.47 -14.72 4.38
N GLY A 114 -2.45 -14.55 3.53
CA GLY A 114 -2.58 -13.98 2.20
C GLY A 114 -2.28 -12.48 2.12
N SER A 115 -2.43 -11.98 0.90
CA SER A 115 -2.12 -10.58 0.56
C SER A 115 -3.41 -9.79 0.31
N PHE A 116 -3.50 -8.62 0.91
CA PHE A 116 -4.68 -7.74 0.87
C PHE A 116 -4.34 -6.42 0.22
N PHE A 117 -5.33 -5.85 -0.44
CA PHE A 117 -5.19 -4.56 -1.11
C PHE A 117 -6.39 -3.66 -0.80
N VAL A 118 -6.12 -2.38 -0.59
CA VAL A 118 -7.12 -1.31 -0.62
C VAL A 118 -6.70 -0.24 -1.62
N THR A 119 -7.64 0.46 -2.22
CA THR A 119 -7.36 1.48 -3.24
C THR A 119 -6.80 2.75 -2.62
N GLY A 120 -5.82 3.36 -3.30
CA GLY A 120 -5.46 4.77 -3.17
C GLY A 120 -6.11 5.61 -4.27
N ASN A 121 -5.78 6.89 -4.34
CA ASN A 121 -6.35 7.79 -5.35
C ASN A 121 -5.78 7.51 -6.76
N HIS A 122 -4.56 7.00 -6.88
CA HIS A 122 -3.95 6.71 -8.19
C HIS A 122 -4.64 5.56 -8.92
N GLU A 123 -5.22 4.60 -8.22
CA GLU A 123 -6.05 3.59 -8.85
C GLU A 123 -7.25 4.20 -9.59
N TYR A 124 -7.86 5.25 -9.04
CA TYR A 124 -9.00 5.95 -9.68
C TYR A 124 -8.56 6.75 -10.89
N TYR A 125 -7.39 7.37 -10.87
CA TYR A 125 -6.80 8.02 -12.06
C TYR A 125 -6.46 7.01 -13.16
N SER A 126 -6.18 5.76 -12.78
CA SER A 126 -5.68 4.70 -13.65
C SER A 126 -6.74 3.68 -14.10
N GLY A 127 -8.00 3.81 -13.62
CA GLY A 127 -9.10 2.91 -13.91
C GLY A 127 -9.30 1.85 -12.81
N ALA A 128 -9.89 2.25 -11.68
CA ALA A 128 -9.99 1.46 -10.46
C ALA A 128 -10.63 0.08 -10.66
N ASP A 129 -11.78 -0.02 -11.36
CA ASP A 129 -12.46 -1.29 -11.57
C ASP A 129 -11.59 -2.31 -12.31
N ALA A 130 -10.85 -1.86 -13.34
CA ALA A 130 -9.94 -2.71 -14.09
C ALA A 130 -8.77 -3.18 -13.22
N TRP A 131 -8.23 -2.28 -12.37
CA TRP A 131 -7.16 -2.65 -11.44
C TRP A 131 -7.64 -3.60 -10.34
N VAL A 132 -8.81 -3.39 -9.79
CA VAL A 132 -9.43 -4.32 -8.82
C VAL A 132 -9.56 -5.72 -9.42
N ALA A 133 -10.05 -5.82 -10.67
CA ALA A 133 -10.18 -7.10 -11.37
C ALA A 133 -8.80 -7.76 -11.59
N GLU A 134 -7.81 -6.99 -12.03
CA GLU A 134 -6.45 -7.50 -12.28
C GLU A 134 -5.76 -7.95 -10.99
N LEU A 135 -5.85 -7.18 -9.90
CA LEU A 135 -5.24 -7.55 -8.62
C LEU A 135 -5.88 -8.81 -8.03
N ARG A 136 -7.21 -8.96 -8.17
CA ARG A 136 -7.91 -10.20 -7.81
C ARG A 136 -7.43 -11.38 -8.65
N ARG A 137 -7.20 -11.18 -9.94
CA ARG A 137 -6.63 -12.20 -10.84
C ARG A 137 -5.21 -12.61 -10.41
N LEU A 138 -4.43 -11.69 -9.87
CA LEU A 138 -3.09 -11.97 -9.33
C LEU A 138 -3.12 -12.64 -7.93
N GLY A 139 -4.31 -12.89 -7.36
CA GLY A 139 -4.46 -13.58 -6.08
C GLY A 139 -4.54 -12.67 -4.86
N LEU A 140 -4.59 -11.34 -5.04
CA LEU A 140 -4.77 -10.43 -3.92
C LEU A 140 -6.26 -10.35 -3.53
N ARG A 141 -6.53 -10.26 -2.24
CA ARG A 141 -7.88 -9.97 -1.72
C ARG A 141 -8.06 -8.46 -1.67
N VAL A 142 -8.86 -7.93 -2.58
CA VAL A 142 -9.14 -6.48 -2.63
C VAL A 142 -10.34 -6.18 -1.74
N LEU A 143 -10.14 -5.34 -0.75
CA LEU A 143 -11.17 -4.93 0.21
C LEU A 143 -11.70 -3.53 -0.16
N LEU A 144 -13.00 -3.46 -0.45
CA LEU A 144 -13.69 -2.23 -0.84
C LEU A 144 -14.85 -1.98 0.14
N ASN A 145 -14.59 -1.35 1.28
CA ASN A 145 -15.53 -1.19 2.40
C ASN A 145 -16.06 -2.54 2.92
N GLU A 146 -15.17 -3.49 3.06
CA GLU A 146 -15.46 -4.85 3.52
C GLU A 146 -14.35 -5.39 4.43
N HIS A 147 -14.59 -6.49 5.11
CA HIS A 147 -13.61 -7.14 5.96
C HIS A 147 -13.53 -8.65 5.73
N VAL A 148 -12.48 -9.22 6.28
CA VAL A 148 -12.30 -10.65 6.43
C VAL A 148 -11.98 -10.99 7.88
N LEU A 149 -12.40 -12.17 8.31
CA LEU A 149 -12.01 -12.71 9.59
C LEU A 149 -10.85 -13.66 9.42
N LEU A 150 -9.75 -13.40 10.13
CA LEU A 150 -8.53 -14.20 10.10
C LEU A 150 -8.44 -14.98 11.42
N GLY A 151 -8.56 -16.30 11.35
CA GLY A 151 -8.28 -17.17 12.48
C GLY A 151 -6.78 -17.37 12.64
N HIS A 152 -6.22 -17.06 13.81
CA HIS A 152 -4.80 -17.20 14.11
C HIS A 152 -4.63 -17.81 15.50
N ASP A 153 -4.16 -19.06 15.54
CA ASP A 153 -3.82 -19.81 16.74
C ASP A 153 -4.91 -19.81 17.83
N GLY A 154 -6.18 -19.83 17.40
CA GLY A 154 -7.36 -19.86 18.29
C GLY A 154 -7.95 -18.49 18.60
N ALA A 155 -7.34 -17.39 18.18
CA ALA A 155 -7.95 -16.05 18.20
C ALA A 155 -8.45 -15.63 16.82
N VAL A 156 -9.31 -14.61 16.78
CA VAL A 156 -9.85 -14.06 15.54
C VAL A 156 -9.47 -12.57 15.44
N LEU A 157 -8.89 -12.19 14.30
CA LEU A 157 -8.63 -10.81 13.92
C LEU A 157 -9.55 -10.43 12.76
N ALA A 158 -10.24 -9.30 12.85
CA ALA A 158 -10.96 -8.72 11.73
C ALA A 158 -10.05 -7.76 10.97
N LEU A 159 -9.74 -8.07 9.72
CA LEU A 159 -8.99 -7.20 8.81
C LEU A 159 -9.98 -6.53 7.86
N ALA A 160 -10.24 -5.26 8.09
CA ALA A 160 -11.12 -4.43 7.28
C ALA A 160 -10.31 -3.57 6.30
N GLY A 161 -10.94 -3.21 5.18
CA GLY A 161 -10.36 -2.29 4.23
C GLY A 161 -11.39 -1.32 3.69
N VAL A 162 -11.01 -0.06 3.56
CA VAL A 162 -11.83 0.97 2.93
C VAL A 162 -11.26 1.40 1.59
N THR A 163 -12.13 1.87 0.71
CA THR A 163 -11.74 2.55 -0.51
C THR A 163 -11.02 3.87 -0.19
N ASP A 164 -10.31 4.44 -1.17
CA ASP A 164 -9.70 5.75 -0.99
C ASP A 164 -10.71 6.80 -0.51
N TYR A 165 -10.27 7.70 0.35
CA TYR A 165 -11.13 8.73 0.92
C TYR A 165 -11.77 9.63 -0.13
N GLY A 166 -11.07 9.91 -1.24
CA GLY A 166 -11.53 10.71 -2.36
C GLY A 166 -12.26 9.95 -3.46
N ALA A 167 -12.41 8.63 -3.34
CA ALA A 167 -12.96 7.74 -4.37
C ALA A 167 -14.34 8.17 -4.88
N HIS A 168 -15.18 8.73 -4.01
CA HIS A 168 -16.53 9.19 -4.34
C HIS A 168 -16.58 10.32 -5.38
N HIS A 169 -15.47 11.02 -5.62
CA HIS A 169 -15.36 12.01 -6.68
C HIS A 169 -15.29 11.37 -8.08
N PHE A 170 -14.90 10.11 -8.16
CA PHE A 170 -14.77 9.33 -9.39
C PHE A 170 -15.96 8.38 -9.58
N ASP A 171 -16.33 7.70 -8.48
CA ASP A 171 -17.47 6.80 -8.46
C ASP A 171 -18.16 6.85 -7.09
N HIS A 172 -19.41 7.27 -7.05
CA HIS A 172 -20.18 7.36 -5.81
C HIS A 172 -20.34 6.01 -5.09
N ARG A 173 -20.31 4.89 -5.84
CA ARG A 173 -20.36 3.53 -5.28
C ARG A 173 -19.13 3.20 -4.44
N HIS A 174 -18.01 3.87 -4.73
CA HIS A 174 -16.75 3.71 -4.02
C HIS A 174 -16.53 4.74 -2.91
N ARG A 175 -17.59 5.36 -2.40
CA ARG A 175 -17.46 6.22 -1.22
C ARG A 175 -16.86 5.43 -0.07
N SER A 176 -15.77 5.94 0.53
CA SER A 176 -15.13 5.31 1.69
C SER A 176 -16.09 5.27 2.87
N ASP A 177 -16.31 4.09 3.43
CA ASP A 177 -17.24 3.86 4.53
C ASP A 177 -16.68 2.84 5.54
N PRO A 178 -16.02 3.33 6.60
CA PRO A 178 -15.51 2.46 7.67
C PRO A 178 -16.59 1.67 8.41
N ASN A 179 -17.82 2.23 8.55
CA ASN A 179 -18.92 1.51 9.19
C ASN A 179 -19.35 0.31 8.35
N ALA A 180 -19.50 0.50 7.04
CA ALA A 180 -19.76 -0.62 6.13
C ALA A 180 -18.63 -1.64 6.15
N ALA A 181 -17.37 -1.19 6.19
CA ALA A 181 -16.21 -2.06 6.21
C ALA A 181 -16.20 -3.04 7.40
N ILE A 182 -16.69 -2.64 8.57
CA ILE A 182 -16.74 -3.49 9.77
C ILE A 182 -18.13 -4.05 10.07
N ALA A 183 -19.16 -3.71 9.28
CA ALA A 183 -20.52 -4.17 9.49
C ALA A 183 -20.56 -5.71 9.47
N GLY A 184 -21.11 -6.30 10.54
CA GLY A 184 -21.14 -7.76 10.70
C GLY A 184 -19.79 -8.38 11.05
N ALA A 185 -18.73 -7.60 11.32
CA ALA A 185 -17.51 -8.13 11.93
C ALA A 185 -17.88 -8.86 13.22
N SER A 186 -17.40 -10.09 13.37
CA SER A 186 -17.75 -10.93 14.50
C SER A 186 -17.49 -10.22 15.83
N ALA A 187 -18.44 -10.28 16.75
CA ALA A 187 -18.23 -9.87 18.13
C ALA A 187 -17.10 -10.68 18.81
N GLN A 188 -16.70 -11.80 18.22
CA GLN A 188 -15.59 -12.63 18.66
C GLN A 188 -14.22 -12.15 18.15
N ALA A 189 -14.16 -11.17 17.23
CA ALA A 189 -12.90 -10.60 16.79
C ALA A 189 -12.25 -9.84 17.96
N ALA A 190 -11.13 -10.37 18.42
CA ALA A 190 -10.38 -9.80 19.54
C ALA A 190 -9.70 -8.47 19.17
N VAL A 191 -9.35 -8.32 17.88
CA VAL A 191 -8.71 -7.13 17.32
C VAL A 191 -9.34 -6.81 15.97
N ARG A 192 -9.49 -5.51 15.72
CA ARG A 192 -9.90 -4.98 14.41
C ARG A 192 -8.78 -4.13 13.84
N VAL A 193 -8.36 -4.44 12.63
CA VAL A 193 -7.34 -3.68 11.89
C VAL A 193 -8.00 -3.11 10.64
N LEU A 194 -7.86 -1.81 10.43
CA LEU A 194 -8.37 -1.12 9.24
C LEU A 194 -7.23 -0.78 8.29
N LEU A 195 -7.32 -1.26 7.06
CA LEU A 195 -6.47 -0.83 5.96
C LEU A 195 -7.10 0.39 5.29
N ALA A 196 -6.33 1.45 5.17
CA ALA A 196 -6.73 2.68 4.49
C ALA A 196 -5.50 3.35 3.87
N HIS A 197 -5.69 3.98 2.70
CA HIS A 197 -4.61 4.72 2.06
C HIS A 197 -4.35 6.07 2.76
N GLN A 198 -5.40 6.87 2.98
CA GLN A 198 -5.25 8.20 3.54
C GLN A 198 -5.43 8.21 5.07
N PRO A 199 -4.54 8.89 5.83
CA PRO A 199 -4.65 8.97 7.30
C PRO A 199 -5.97 9.59 7.80
N ARG A 200 -6.61 10.46 6.99
CA ARG A 200 -7.90 11.06 7.34
C ARG A 200 -9.04 10.04 7.50
N SER A 201 -8.91 8.85 6.90
CA SER A 201 -9.86 7.76 7.10
C SER A 201 -9.89 7.28 8.56
N ALA A 202 -8.82 7.47 9.33
CA ALA A 202 -8.78 7.11 10.75
C ALA A 202 -9.78 7.91 11.58
N LEU A 203 -10.03 9.19 11.26
CA LEU A 203 -11.01 10.01 11.97
C LEU A 203 -12.44 9.49 11.73
N ALA A 204 -12.75 9.07 10.51
CA ALA A 204 -14.04 8.46 10.18
C ALA A 204 -14.22 7.08 10.84
N ALA A 205 -13.13 6.34 10.99
CA ALA A 205 -13.12 5.00 11.60
C ALA A 205 -13.21 5.04 13.14
N ALA A 206 -12.79 6.14 13.79
CA ALA A 206 -12.81 6.24 15.25
C ALA A 206 -14.22 6.21 15.86
N GLY A 207 -15.26 6.43 15.04
CA GLY A 207 -16.68 6.35 15.43
C GLY A 207 -17.40 5.08 14.96
N ALA A 208 -16.68 4.13 14.33
CA ALA A 208 -17.23 2.93 13.70
C ALA A 208 -17.16 1.66 14.60
#